data_f3d5d1db910a3001861284152ed4488a
#
_entry.id   f3d5d1db910a3001861284152ed4488a
#
_cell.length_a   1.000
_cell.length_b   1.000
_cell.length_c   1.000
_cell.angle_alpha   90.00
_cell.angle_beta   90.00
_cell.angle_gamma   90.00
#
_symmetry.space_group_name_H-M   'P 1'
#
loop_
_entity.id
_entity.type
_entity.pdbx_description
1 polymer ?
#
loop_
_entity_poly.entity_id
_entity_poly.type
_entity_poly.pdbx_seq_one_letter_code
_entity_poly.pdbx_strand_id
1 'polypeptide(L)'
;MSDQPIYVYIASPYTKGDVAVNVRNSFLVADELLAHGFCPFPPLYSHFWHFLSPKPYETWLELDKLWVKACDCLLRMPGESSGADGEVELAEANGIPVFYSVGDLIKNKRALQVTKSRRARGITTKAELEILMSDWRG
;
A
#
# COMPACT_ATOMS: atom_id res chain seq x y z
N MET A 1 5.47 2.95 24.75
CA MET A 1 6.04 2.85 23.41
C MET A 1 4.91 2.86 22.37
N SER A 2 5.01 3.75 21.46
CA SER A 2 4.04 3.78 20.37
C SER A 2 4.40 2.71 19.34
N ASP A 3 3.38 2.08 18.80
CA ASP A 3 3.56 1.16 17.69
C ASP A 3 3.81 1.95 16.41
N GLN A 4 4.54 1.36 15.48
CA GLN A 4 4.77 1.95 14.18
C GLN A 4 3.45 2.05 13.41
N PRO A 5 3.15 3.19 12.77
CA PRO A 5 1.99 3.27 11.89
C PRO A 5 2.21 2.39 10.65
N ILE A 6 1.18 1.65 10.27
CA ILE A 6 1.24 0.79 9.09
C ILE A 6 0.46 1.45 7.96
N TYR A 7 1.18 1.80 6.90
CA TYR A 7 0.60 2.41 5.71
C TYR A 7 0.12 1.32 4.76
N VAL A 8 -1.15 1.39 4.38
CA VAL A 8 -1.79 0.35 3.57
C VAL A 8 -2.24 0.96 2.24
N TYR A 9 -1.69 0.46 1.15
CA TYR A 9 -2.16 0.81 -0.18
C TYR A 9 -3.38 -0.04 -0.53
N ILE A 10 -4.48 0.58 -0.92
CA ILE A 10 -5.72 -0.12 -1.26
C ILE A 10 -5.80 -0.29 -2.77
N ALA A 11 -5.46 -1.49 -3.26
CA ALA A 11 -5.57 -1.83 -4.67
C ALA A 11 -6.99 -2.32 -4.97
N SER A 12 -7.75 -1.56 -5.74
CA SER A 12 -9.16 -1.84 -5.99
C SER A 12 -9.52 -1.75 -7.45
N PRO A 13 -10.59 -2.45 -7.89
CA PRO A 13 -11.17 -2.21 -9.21
C PRO A 13 -11.58 -0.76 -9.35
N TYR A 14 -11.47 -0.21 -10.57
CA TYR A 14 -11.88 1.15 -10.87
C TYR A 14 -12.87 1.20 -12.04
N THR A 15 -12.41 0.84 -13.23
CA THR A 15 -13.21 0.98 -14.45
C THR A 15 -14.13 -0.21 -14.74
N LYS A 16 -13.82 -1.38 -14.21
CA LYS A 16 -14.67 -2.57 -14.38
C LYS A 16 -15.85 -2.50 -13.43
N GLY A 17 -17.05 -2.64 -13.96
CA GLY A 17 -18.29 -2.48 -13.22
C GLY A 17 -18.68 -1.02 -13.10
N ASP A 18 -19.24 -0.66 -11.97
CA ASP A 18 -19.69 0.72 -11.71
C ASP A 18 -18.57 1.53 -11.04
N VAL A 19 -18.09 2.56 -11.73
CA VAL A 19 -17.00 3.42 -11.24
C VAL A 19 -17.35 4.08 -9.91
N ALA A 20 -18.56 4.61 -9.78
CA ALA A 20 -18.98 5.29 -8.55
C ALA A 20 -18.99 4.34 -7.36
N VAL A 21 -19.48 3.13 -7.57
CA VAL A 21 -19.50 2.08 -6.53
C VAL A 21 -18.09 1.66 -6.17
N ASN A 22 -17.21 1.50 -7.16
CA ASN A 22 -15.81 1.12 -6.92
C ASN A 22 -15.09 2.17 -6.09
N VAL A 23 -15.26 3.44 -6.44
CA VAL A 23 -14.67 4.56 -5.69
C VAL A 23 -15.19 4.57 -4.25
N ARG A 24 -16.52 4.49 -4.09
CA ARG A 24 -17.14 4.44 -2.77
C ARG A 24 -16.60 3.29 -1.92
N ASN A 25 -16.54 2.08 -2.48
CA ASN A 25 -16.08 0.90 -1.75
C ASN A 25 -14.63 1.03 -1.28
N SER A 26 -13.76 1.64 -2.08
CA SER A 26 -12.38 1.86 -1.67
C SER A 26 -12.27 2.79 -0.46
N PHE A 27 -13.11 3.82 -0.39
CA PHE A 27 -13.16 4.71 0.76
C PHE A 27 -13.78 4.06 2.00
N LEU A 28 -14.79 3.20 1.81
CA LEU A 28 -15.38 2.46 2.95
C LEU A 28 -14.36 1.50 3.57
N VAL A 29 -13.55 0.86 2.74
CA VAL A 29 -12.45 0.01 3.22
C VAL A 29 -11.41 0.86 3.93
N ALA A 30 -11.09 2.04 3.40
CA ALA A 30 -10.17 2.97 4.07
C ALA A 30 -10.69 3.37 5.45
N ASP A 31 -11.99 3.66 5.57
CA ASP A 31 -12.62 3.97 6.87
C ASP A 31 -12.46 2.82 7.85
N GLU A 32 -12.70 1.60 7.40
CA GLU A 32 -12.57 0.40 8.26
C GLU A 32 -11.13 0.22 8.73
N LEU A 33 -10.16 0.36 7.85
CA LEU A 33 -8.75 0.27 8.20
C LEU A 33 -8.35 1.37 9.18
N LEU A 34 -8.82 2.58 8.94
CA LEU A 34 -8.56 3.71 9.85
C LEU A 34 -9.10 3.44 11.25
N ALA A 35 -10.31 2.87 11.35
CA ALA A 35 -10.92 2.50 12.63
C ALA A 35 -10.10 1.43 13.38
N HIS A 36 -9.35 0.61 12.66
CA HIS A 36 -8.47 -0.41 13.26
C HIS A 36 -7.02 0.07 13.44
N GLY A 37 -6.78 1.37 13.31
CA GLY A 37 -5.48 1.96 13.61
C GLY A 37 -4.45 1.84 12.51
N PHE A 38 -4.87 1.57 11.27
CA PHE A 38 -3.99 1.62 10.12
C PHE A 38 -3.97 3.02 9.50
N CYS A 39 -2.99 3.28 8.65
CA CYS A 39 -2.90 4.49 7.86
C CYS A 39 -3.21 4.15 6.40
N PRO A 40 -4.49 4.20 5.98
CA PRO A 40 -4.89 3.74 4.65
C PRO A 40 -4.63 4.78 3.58
N PHE A 41 -4.26 4.32 2.40
CA PHE A 41 -4.15 5.14 1.22
C PHE A 41 -5.06 4.59 0.11
N PRO A 42 -6.24 5.22 -0.14
CA PRO A 42 -7.12 4.85 -1.24
C PRO A 42 -6.73 5.62 -2.50
N PRO A 43 -6.03 5.01 -3.48
CA PRO A 43 -5.54 5.73 -4.65
C PRO A 43 -6.65 6.26 -5.55
N LEU A 44 -7.88 5.74 -5.43
CA LEU A 44 -9.01 6.25 -6.20
C LEU A 44 -9.45 7.66 -5.79
N TYR A 45 -8.83 8.27 -4.78
CA TYR A 45 -9.00 9.71 -4.53
C TYR A 45 -8.64 10.53 -5.79
N SER A 46 -7.79 10.01 -6.64
CA SER A 46 -7.41 10.64 -7.90
C SER A 46 -8.59 10.80 -8.87
N HIS A 47 -9.66 10.02 -8.69
CA HIS A 47 -10.90 10.19 -9.44
C HIS A 47 -11.43 11.63 -9.32
N PHE A 48 -11.43 12.17 -8.11
CA PHE A 48 -11.86 13.55 -7.84
C PHE A 48 -10.84 14.57 -8.32
N TRP A 49 -9.56 14.29 -8.13
CA TRP A 49 -8.48 15.15 -8.60
C TRP A 49 -8.52 15.31 -10.12
N HIS A 50 -8.80 14.22 -10.83
CA HIS A 50 -8.89 14.23 -12.29
C HIS A 50 -10.02 15.14 -12.78
N PHE A 51 -11.14 15.27 -12.06
CA PHE A 51 -12.19 16.21 -12.41
C PHE A 51 -11.71 17.66 -12.37
N LEU A 52 -10.84 17.98 -11.44
CA LEU A 52 -10.33 19.34 -11.25
C LEU A 52 -9.17 19.64 -12.19
N SER A 53 -8.36 18.64 -12.48
CA SER A 53 -7.15 18.79 -13.29
C SER A 53 -6.90 17.50 -14.05
N PRO A 54 -7.53 17.34 -15.22
CA PRO A 54 -7.40 16.10 -16.00
C PRO A 54 -5.96 15.82 -16.41
N LYS A 55 -5.56 14.56 -16.30
CA LYS A 55 -4.20 14.12 -16.67
C LYS A 55 -4.28 12.84 -17.49
N PRO A 56 -3.24 12.56 -18.31
CA PRO A 56 -3.15 11.28 -19.00
C PRO A 56 -3.20 10.12 -18.01
N TYR A 57 -3.77 9.00 -18.43
CA TYR A 57 -3.87 7.80 -17.61
C TYR A 57 -2.51 7.36 -17.05
N GLU A 58 -1.47 7.47 -17.85
CA GLU A 58 -0.09 7.11 -17.47
C GLU A 58 0.41 7.90 -16.28
N THR A 59 -0.02 9.16 -16.14
CA THR A 59 0.36 10.00 -15.00
C THR A 59 -0.14 9.40 -13.69
N TRP A 60 -1.41 8.95 -13.69
CA TRP A 60 -2.00 8.32 -12.51
C TRP A 60 -1.34 6.98 -12.20
N LEU A 61 -1.04 6.18 -13.24
CA LEU A 61 -0.34 4.90 -13.04
C LEU A 61 1.04 5.09 -12.42
N GLU A 62 1.81 6.05 -12.89
CA GLU A 62 3.14 6.32 -12.35
C GLU A 62 3.08 6.81 -10.90
N LEU A 63 2.12 7.67 -10.60
CA LEU A 63 1.90 8.14 -9.23
C LEU A 63 1.54 6.97 -8.31
N ASP A 64 0.62 6.12 -8.74
CA ASP A 64 0.17 4.97 -7.95
C ASP A 64 1.31 3.99 -7.67
N LYS A 65 2.18 3.74 -8.65
CA LYS A 65 3.37 2.90 -8.48
C LYS A 65 4.29 3.42 -7.37
N LEU A 66 4.48 4.74 -7.32
CA LEU A 66 5.29 5.36 -6.28
C LEU A 66 4.65 5.17 -4.90
N TRP A 67 3.32 5.30 -4.82
CA TRP A 67 2.61 5.07 -3.56
C TRP A 67 2.65 3.62 -3.11
N VAL A 68 2.55 2.64 -4.03
CA VAL A 68 2.69 1.22 -3.69
C VAL A 68 4.05 1.00 -3.00
N LYS A 69 5.12 1.53 -3.57
CA LYS A 69 6.46 1.38 -3.02
C LYS A 69 6.65 2.08 -1.68
N ALA A 70 5.87 3.12 -1.42
CA ALA A 70 5.96 3.90 -0.18
C ALA A 70 5.16 3.30 0.97
N CYS A 71 4.24 2.39 0.69
CA CYS A 71 3.41 1.78 1.71
C CYS A 71 4.07 0.54 2.32
N ASP A 72 3.63 0.18 3.52
CA ASP A 72 4.17 -0.99 4.24
C ASP A 72 3.56 -2.30 3.77
N CYS A 73 2.34 -2.25 3.26
CA CYS A 73 1.63 -3.41 2.73
C CYS A 73 0.56 -2.96 1.74
N LEU A 74 -0.02 -3.94 1.04
CA LEU A 74 -1.06 -3.71 0.05
C LEU A 74 -2.26 -4.59 0.38
N LEU A 75 -3.45 -4.01 0.34
CA LEU A 75 -4.71 -4.73 0.43
C LEU A 75 -5.35 -4.77 -0.95
N ARG A 76 -5.49 -5.97 -1.51
CA ARG A 76 -6.16 -6.20 -2.80
C ARG A 76 -7.65 -6.45 -2.53
N MET A 77 -8.49 -5.49 -2.92
CA MET A 77 -9.94 -5.67 -2.84
C MET A 77 -10.41 -6.63 -3.92
N PRO A 78 -11.51 -7.36 -3.69
CA PRO A 78 -12.02 -8.31 -4.68
C PRO A 78 -12.54 -7.62 -5.94
N GLY A 79 -12.57 -8.38 -7.02
CA GLY A 79 -13.08 -7.93 -8.30
C GLY A 79 -12.02 -7.90 -9.38
N GLU A 80 -12.45 -8.04 -10.63
CA GLU A 80 -11.57 -8.04 -11.79
C GLU A 80 -10.96 -6.65 -12.01
N SER A 81 -9.63 -6.57 -12.09
CA SER A 81 -8.93 -5.32 -12.32
C SER A 81 -7.49 -5.60 -12.74
N SER A 82 -7.15 -5.30 -13.99
CA SER A 82 -5.76 -5.43 -14.46
C SER A 82 -4.85 -4.43 -13.76
N GLY A 83 -5.34 -3.23 -13.44
CA GLY A 83 -4.58 -2.23 -12.71
C GLY A 83 -4.23 -2.70 -11.30
N ALA A 84 -5.21 -3.22 -10.57
CA ALA A 84 -4.98 -3.74 -9.22
C ALA A 84 -4.06 -4.96 -9.25
N ASP A 85 -4.18 -5.83 -10.25
CA ASP A 85 -3.29 -6.98 -10.41
C ASP A 85 -1.84 -6.53 -10.65
N GLY A 86 -1.64 -5.51 -11.47
CA GLY A 86 -0.32 -4.93 -11.70
C GLY A 86 0.29 -4.34 -10.44
N GLU A 87 -0.52 -3.73 -9.59
CA GLU A 87 -0.08 -3.19 -8.30
C GLU A 87 0.35 -4.30 -7.34
N VAL A 88 -0.37 -5.43 -7.34
CA VAL A 88 0.01 -6.62 -6.57
C VAL A 88 1.37 -7.14 -7.03
N GLU A 89 1.57 -7.27 -8.34
CA GLU A 89 2.85 -7.73 -8.91
C GLU A 89 3.99 -6.80 -8.49
N LEU A 90 3.77 -5.49 -8.53
CA LEU A 90 4.76 -4.50 -8.11
C LEU A 90 5.09 -4.63 -6.63
N ALA A 91 4.08 -4.80 -5.79
CA ALA A 91 4.27 -5.00 -4.35
C ALA A 91 5.11 -6.25 -4.08
N GLU A 92 4.75 -7.36 -4.71
CA GLU A 92 5.48 -8.62 -4.55
C GLU A 92 6.93 -8.50 -5.01
N ALA A 93 7.17 -7.83 -6.14
CA ALA A 93 8.52 -7.61 -6.66
C ALA A 93 9.39 -6.77 -5.73
N ASN A 94 8.77 -5.96 -4.87
CA ASN A 94 9.46 -5.10 -3.91
C ASN A 94 9.42 -5.64 -2.48
N GLY A 95 9.01 -6.89 -2.29
CA GLY A 95 8.95 -7.51 -0.97
C GLY A 95 7.90 -6.93 -0.04
N ILE A 96 6.87 -6.29 -0.59
CA ILE A 96 5.78 -5.67 0.15
C ILE A 96 4.68 -6.70 0.35
N PRO A 97 4.29 -7.00 1.60
CA PRO A 97 3.23 -7.99 1.87
C PRO A 97 1.90 -7.61 1.23
N VAL A 98 1.21 -8.61 0.68
CA VAL A 98 -0.10 -8.45 0.05
C VAL A 98 -1.15 -9.21 0.84
N PHE A 99 -2.26 -8.54 1.13
CA PHE A 99 -3.40 -9.14 1.83
C PHE A 99 -4.64 -9.03 0.94
N TYR A 100 -5.56 -9.97 1.13
CA TYR A 100 -6.77 -10.04 0.30
C TYR A 100 -8.05 -9.84 1.10
N SER A 101 -7.93 -9.58 2.40
CA SER A 101 -9.08 -9.23 3.24
C SER A 101 -8.63 -8.34 4.40
N VAL A 102 -9.56 -7.49 4.85
CA VAL A 102 -9.34 -6.65 6.02
C VAL A 102 -9.06 -7.51 7.25
N GLY A 103 -9.78 -8.63 7.38
CA GLY A 103 -9.59 -9.55 8.52
C GLY A 103 -8.18 -10.09 8.60
N ASP A 104 -7.61 -10.52 7.49
CA ASP A 104 -6.23 -11.02 7.45
C ASP A 104 -5.23 -9.93 7.79
N LEU A 105 -5.45 -8.74 7.29
CA LEU A 105 -4.58 -7.60 7.59
C LEU A 105 -4.60 -7.27 9.08
N ILE A 106 -5.78 -7.24 9.69
CA ILE A 106 -5.92 -7.02 11.14
C ILE A 106 -5.15 -8.06 11.95
N LYS A 107 -5.27 -9.34 11.58
CA LYS A 107 -4.55 -10.43 12.25
C LYS A 107 -3.03 -10.27 12.19
N ASN A 108 -2.53 -9.65 11.13
CA ASN A 108 -1.09 -9.49 10.89
C ASN A 108 -0.54 -8.14 11.33
N LYS A 109 -1.37 -7.26 11.88
CA LYS A 109 -0.97 -5.91 12.27
C LYS A 109 0.25 -5.89 13.17
N ARG A 110 0.24 -6.72 14.22
CA ARG A 110 1.36 -6.76 15.18
C ARG A 110 2.65 -7.22 14.53
N ALA A 111 2.59 -8.23 13.67
CA ALA A 111 3.76 -8.71 12.94
C ALA A 111 4.33 -7.63 12.02
N LEU A 112 3.46 -6.88 11.34
CA LEU A 112 3.87 -5.76 10.49
C LEU A 112 4.53 -4.66 11.31
N GLN A 113 3.99 -4.32 12.46
CA GLN A 113 4.55 -3.32 13.36
C GLN A 113 5.93 -3.72 13.88
N VAL A 114 6.10 -4.98 14.26
CA VAL A 114 7.38 -5.52 14.74
C VAL A 114 8.43 -5.44 13.64
N THR A 115 8.08 -5.88 12.43
CA THR A 115 8.99 -5.84 11.28
C THR A 115 9.42 -4.41 10.96
N LYS A 116 8.46 -3.49 10.90
CA LYS A 116 8.71 -2.07 10.62
C LYS A 116 9.58 -1.44 11.71
N SER A 117 9.30 -1.75 12.96
CA SER A 117 10.07 -1.25 14.10
C SER A 117 11.54 -1.71 14.04
N ARG A 118 11.77 -2.96 13.66
CA ARG A 118 13.12 -3.50 13.47
C ARG A 118 13.87 -2.77 12.37
N ARG A 119 13.22 -2.51 11.24
CA ARG A 119 13.80 -1.74 10.13
C ARG A 119 14.16 -0.32 10.57
N ALA A 120 13.25 0.33 11.30
CA ALA A 120 13.45 1.69 11.78
C ALA A 120 14.64 1.79 12.76
N ARG A 121 14.92 0.72 13.51
CA ARG A 121 16.06 0.67 14.44
C ARG A 121 17.32 0.15 13.77
N GLY A 122 17.29 -0.15 12.48
CA GLY A 122 18.42 -0.69 11.76
C GLY A 122 18.80 -2.12 12.15
N ILE A 123 17.85 -2.90 12.69
CA ILE A 123 18.09 -4.30 13.03
C ILE A 123 17.91 -5.13 11.79
N THR A 124 19.02 -5.51 11.18
CA THR A 124 19.06 -6.26 9.92
C THR A 124 19.94 -7.49 10.09
N THR A 125 20.06 -8.28 9.04
CA THR A 125 21.03 -9.38 9.02
C THR A 125 22.45 -8.83 9.03
N LYS A 126 23.39 -9.67 9.44
CA LYS A 126 24.80 -9.27 9.45
C LYS A 126 25.26 -8.82 8.06
N ALA A 127 24.86 -9.57 7.02
CA ALA A 127 25.24 -9.24 5.64
C ALA A 127 24.67 -7.87 5.21
N GLU A 128 23.40 -7.60 5.51
CA GLU A 128 22.79 -6.32 5.21
C GLU A 128 23.48 -5.16 5.95
N LEU A 129 23.82 -5.38 7.20
CA LEU A 129 24.51 -4.39 8.00
C LEU A 129 25.89 -4.07 7.42
N GLU A 130 26.62 -5.08 6.98
CA GLU A 130 27.93 -4.90 6.37
C GLU A 130 27.86 -4.08 5.09
N ILE A 131 26.84 -4.33 4.26
CA ILE A 131 26.59 -3.55 3.04
C ILE A 131 26.32 -2.09 3.37
N LEU A 132 25.44 -1.83 4.35
CA LEU A 132 25.13 -0.46 4.80
C LEU A 132 26.37 0.27 5.31
N MET A 133 27.19 -0.40 6.08
CA MET A 133 28.42 0.17 6.62
C MET A 133 29.45 0.45 5.52
N SER A 134 29.50 -0.41 4.51
CA SER A 134 30.36 -0.21 3.34
C SER A 134 29.99 1.08 2.59
N ASP A 135 28.69 1.31 2.36
CA ASP A 135 28.19 2.52 1.72
C ASP A 135 28.56 3.78 2.54
N TRP A 136 28.49 3.68 3.86
CA TRP A 136 28.84 4.79 4.76
C TRP A 136 30.31 5.19 4.67
N ARG A 137 31.18 4.23 4.41
CA ARG A 137 32.63 4.45 4.32
C ARG A 137 33.09 4.94 2.96
N GLY A 138 32.21 4.71 1.96
CA GLY A 138 32.49 5.14 0.60
C GLY A 138 32.40 6.63 0.43
#